data_220d8340a5804a2132364a8e298c1b3a
#
_entry.id   220d8340a5804a2132364a8e298c1b3a
#
_cell.length_a   1.000
_cell.length_b   1.000
_cell.length_c   1.000
_cell.angle_alpha   90.00
_cell.angle_beta   90.00
_cell.angle_gamma   90.00
#
_symmetry.space_group_name_H-M   'P 1'
#
loop_
_entity.id
_entity.type
_entity.pdbx_description
1 polymer ?
#
loop_
_entity_poly.entity_id
_entity_poly.type
_entity_poly.pdbx_seq_one_letter_code
_entity_poly.pdbx_strand_id
1 'polypeptide(L)'
;MATTSDRQVHWQNVYLTKGEQQVSWTQREPEPSLSLIEKYASHRNAFIIDIGGGASHLVDALRGCGYEAVTVLDLSQAALDAAKQRLGADATHVRWIAADITQWQPSAAFDVWHDRAAFHFLVDAADREAYLARLRDGVKQGGYAIIATFALDGPEKCSGLPVQRYDPESLGKAVSPAFELVEHQGHRHTTPWGAVQSFQFSVLRRR
;
A
#
# COMPACT_ATOMS: atom_id res chain seq x y z
N MET A 1 3.09 -23.12 -0.61
CA MET A 1 3.21 -21.75 -1.11
C MET A 1 1.87 -21.36 -1.71
N ALA A 2 1.27 -20.25 -1.31
CA ALA A 2 0.03 -19.78 -1.93
C ALA A 2 0.36 -19.22 -3.32
N THR A 3 -0.37 -19.64 -4.34
CA THR A 3 -0.22 -19.12 -5.70
C THR A 3 -0.82 -17.72 -5.82
N THR A 4 -0.51 -16.97 -6.87
CA THR A 4 -1.19 -15.69 -7.20
C THR A 4 -2.70 -15.88 -7.22
N SER A 5 -3.19 -16.98 -7.79
CA SER A 5 -4.62 -17.32 -7.83
C SER A 5 -5.20 -17.48 -6.42
N ASP A 6 -4.49 -18.15 -5.50
CA ASP A 6 -4.97 -18.36 -4.13
C ASP A 6 -5.06 -17.02 -3.36
N ARG A 7 -4.07 -16.14 -3.51
CA ARG A 7 -4.08 -14.79 -2.90
C ARG A 7 -5.23 -13.94 -3.46
N GLN A 8 -5.43 -13.97 -4.76
CA GLN A 8 -6.50 -13.22 -5.40
C GLN A 8 -7.88 -13.70 -4.93
N VAL A 9 -8.10 -15.01 -4.89
CA VAL A 9 -9.35 -15.61 -4.39
C VAL A 9 -9.57 -15.24 -2.93
N HIS A 10 -8.54 -15.29 -2.09
CA HIS A 10 -8.64 -14.91 -0.67
C HIS A 10 -9.11 -13.46 -0.52
N TRP A 11 -8.42 -12.50 -1.15
CA TRP A 11 -8.75 -11.07 -1.02
C TRP A 11 -10.09 -10.73 -1.66
N GLN A 12 -10.41 -11.32 -2.81
CA GLN A 12 -11.71 -11.16 -3.45
C GLN A 12 -12.84 -11.59 -2.49
N ASN A 13 -12.70 -12.75 -1.85
CA ASN A 13 -13.68 -13.26 -0.89
C ASN A 13 -13.78 -12.37 0.36
N VAL A 14 -12.67 -11.86 0.88
CA VAL A 14 -12.68 -10.95 2.02
C VAL A 14 -13.55 -9.73 1.73
N TYR A 15 -13.37 -9.08 0.57
CA TYR A 15 -14.12 -7.87 0.24
C TYR A 15 -15.55 -8.14 -0.26
N LEU A 16 -15.86 -9.35 -0.71
CA LEU A 16 -17.24 -9.75 -1.02
C LEU A 16 -18.06 -10.09 0.22
N THR A 17 -17.41 -10.56 1.30
CA THR A 17 -18.11 -11.10 2.47
C THR A 17 -18.02 -10.24 3.72
N LYS A 18 -17.05 -9.32 3.79
CA LYS A 18 -16.83 -8.46 4.97
C LYS A 18 -17.09 -7.00 4.63
N GLY A 19 -17.88 -6.35 5.48
CA GLY A 19 -18.04 -4.90 5.44
C GLY A 19 -16.81 -4.17 5.98
N GLU A 20 -16.75 -2.87 5.74
CA GLU A 20 -15.63 -2.01 6.14
C GLU A 20 -15.29 -2.11 7.64
N GLN A 21 -16.28 -2.17 8.52
CA GLN A 21 -16.09 -2.29 9.96
C GLN A 21 -15.66 -3.71 10.45
N GLN A 22 -15.56 -4.65 9.53
CA GLN A 22 -15.21 -6.05 9.81
C GLN A 22 -13.77 -6.39 9.39
N VAL A 23 -13.03 -5.40 8.92
CA VAL A 23 -11.62 -5.57 8.55
C VAL A 23 -10.71 -4.73 9.42
N SER A 24 -9.58 -5.32 9.87
CA SER A 24 -8.73 -4.72 10.90
C SER A 24 -7.96 -3.48 10.43
N TRP A 25 -7.80 -3.31 9.14
CA TRP A 25 -6.98 -2.25 8.53
C TRP A 25 -7.77 -0.99 8.15
N THR A 26 -9.08 -0.98 8.37
CA THR A 26 -9.92 0.18 8.07
C THR A 26 -9.49 1.41 8.85
N GLN A 27 -9.36 2.54 8.13
CA GLN A 27 -9.11 3.86 8.68
C GLN A 27 -9.96 4.87 7.88
N ARG A 28 -10.78 5.67 8.57
CA ARG A 28 -11.49 6.80 7.94
C ARG A 28 -10.54 7.95 7.63
N GLU A 29 -9.65 8.24 8.56
CA GLU A 29 -8.56 9.19 8.38
C GLU A 29 -7.29 8.40 8.09
N PRO A 30 -6.78 8.41 6.86
CA PRO A 30 -5.68 7.54 6.43
C PRO A 30 -4.30 8.07 6.88
N GLU A 31 -4.18 8.40 8.16
CA GLU A 31 -2.94 8.85 8.75
C GLU A 31 -2.07 7.66 9.24
N PRO A 32 -0.75 7.75 9.17
CA PRO A 32 0.07 8.89 8.68
C PRO A 32 0.32 8.85 7.17
N SER A 33 -0.33 7.97 6.42
CA SER A 33 -0.13 7.82 4.96
C SER A 33 -0.33 9.13 4.21
N LEU A 34 -1.43 9.84 4.50
CA LEU A 34 -1.76 11.10 3.82
C LEU A 34 -0.71 12.17 4.09
N SER A 35 -0.39 12.42 5.38
CA SER A 35 0.62 13.41 5.76
C SER A 35 1.99 13.14 5.16
N LEU A 36 2.40 11.87 5.09
CA LEU A 36 3.66 11.49 4.46
C LEU A 36 3.62 11.72 2.94
N ILE A 37 2.52 11.36 2.26
CA ILE A 37 2.38 11.64 0.84
C ILE A 37 2.42 13.15 0.58
N GLU A 38 1.69 13.97 1.34
CA GLU A 38 1.69 15.42 1.19
C GLU A 38 3.08 16.04 1.40
N LYS A 39 3.87 15.48 2.31
CA LYS A 39 5.25 15.93 2.57
C LYS A 39 6.19 15.65 1.40
N TYR A 40 6.03 14.53 0.72
CA TYR A 40 6.96 14.05 -0.31
C TYR A 40 6.45 14.21 -1.75
N ALA A 41 5.15 14.40 -1.96
CA ALA A 41 4.61 14.78 -3.26
C ALA A 41 4.73 16.29 -3.45
N SER A 42 5.68 16.71 -4.28
CA SER A 42 6.07 18.12 -4.43
C SER A 42 4.98 19.03 -5.04
N HIS A 43 3.96 18.45 -5.69
CA HIS A 43 2.89 19.19 -6.39
C HIS A 43 1.63 18.33 -6.57
N ARG A 44 0.46 18.94 -6.81
CA ARG A 44 -0.83 18.23 -6.89
C ARG A 44 -1.01 17.37 -8.14
N ASN A 45 -0.21 17.56 -9.17
CA ASN A 45 -0.13 16.69 -10.35
C ASN A 45 0.99 15.62 -10.25
N ALA A 46 1.55 15.40 -9.05
CA ALA A 46 2.47 14.28 -8.80
C ALA A 46 1.79 12.94 -9.10
N PHE A 47 2.50 12.06 -9.79
CA PHE A 47 2.03 10.71 -10.07
C PHE A 47 2.14 9.85 -8.81
N ILE A 48 1.02 9.49 -8.23
CA ILE A 48 0.94 8.69 -7.00
C ILE A 48 0.36 7.33 -7.32
N ILE A 49 0.96 6.25 -6.81
CA ILE A 49 0.36 4.92 -6.82
C ILE A 49 0.20 4.40 -5.39
N ASP A 50 -0.99 3.85 -5.09
CA ASP A 50 -1.33 3.17 -3.84
C ASP A 50 -1.43 1.66 -4.09
N ILE A 51 -0.49 0.90 -3.56
CA ILE A 51 -0.37 -0.55 -3.72
C ILE A 51 -1.15 -1.26 -2.61
N GLY A 52 -2.05 -2.16 -3.01
CA GLY A 52 -2.99 -2.79 -2.07
C GLY A 52 -3.98 -1.78 -1.50
N GLY A 53 -4.25 -0.69 -2.26
CA GLY A 53 -5.14 0.39 -1.80
C GLY A 53 -6.58 -0.06 -1.59
N GLY A 54 -7.04 -1.05 -2.36
CA GLY A 54 -8.31 -1.72 -2.16
C GLY A 54 -9.47 -0.76 -1.92
N ALA A 55 -10.20 -0.97 -0.82
CA ALA A 55 -11.31 -0.14 -0.37
C ALA A 55 -10.86 0.99 0.61
N SER A 56 -9.55 1.27 0.71
CA SER A 56 -8.99 2.32 1.58
C SER A 56 -9.57 3.70 1.28
N HIS A 57 -9.72 4.53 2.32
CA HIS A 57 -10.09 5.95 2.20
C HIS A 57 -8.92 6.86 1.79
N LEU A 58 -7.72 6.31 1.57
CA LEU A 58 -6.58 7.12 1.13
C LEU A 58 -6.83 7.79 -0.22
N VAL A 59 -7.43 7.07 -1.16
CA VAL A 59 -7.76 7.63 -2.48
C VAL A 59 -8.76 8.79 -2.37
N ASP A 60 -9.76 8.70 -1.47
CA ASP A 60 -10.72 9.78 -1.21
C ASP A 60 -10.01 11.01 -0.66
N ALA A 61 -9.12 10.82 0.32
CA ALA A 61 -8.34 11.89 0.93
C ALA A 61 -7.39 12.57 -0.08
N LEU A 62 -6.69 11.77 -0.90
CA LEU A 62 -5.82 12.29 -1.97
C LEU A 62 -6.60 13.13 -2.98
N ARG A 63 -7.77 12.64 -3.42
CA ARG A 63 -8.65 13.40 -4.32
C ARG A 63 -9.17 14.67 -3.64
N GLY A 64 -9.59 14.59 -2.38
CA GLY A 64 -10.01 15.74 -1.58
C GLY A 64 -8.93 16.79 -1.40
N CYS A 65 -7.65 16.39 -1.32
CA CYS A 65 -6.48 17.28 -1.30
C CYS A 65 -6.10 17.82 -2.68
N GLY A 66 -6.81 17.44 -3.76
CA GLY A 66 -6.59 17.94 -5.11
C GLY A 66 -5.47 17.24 -5.89
N TYR A 67 -5.05 16.02 -5.49
CA TYR A 67 -4.13 15.24 -6.31
C TYR A 67 -4.85 14.71 -7.56
N GLU A 68 -4.30 15.01 -8.74
CA GLU A 68 -4.94 14.74 -10.03
C GLU A 68 -4.53 13.37 -10.62
N ALA A 69 -3.31 12.92 -10.39
CA ALA A 69 -2.72 11.75 -11.02
C ALA A 69 -2.58 10.57 -10.02
N VAL A 70 -3.71 10.10 -9.49
CA VAL A 70 -3.77 9.00 -8.52
C VAL A 70 -4.05 7.68 -9.23
N THR A 71 -3.26 6.65 -8.91
CA THR A 71 -3.45 5.27 -9.34
C THR A 71 -3.66 4.39 -8.11
N VAL A 72 -4.61 3.48 -8.14
CA VAL A 72 -4.82 2.45 -7.11
C VAL A 72 -4.66 1.09 -7.75
N LEU A 73 -3.80 0.26 -7.17
CA LEU A 73 -3.60 -1.13 -7.58
C LEU A 73 -3.99 -2.05 -6.43
N ASP A 74 -4.81 -3.04 -6.72
CA ASP A 74 -5.17 -4.10 -5.76
C ASP A 74 -5.40 -5.43 -6.47
N LEU A 75 -5.21 -6.54 -5.75
CA LEU A 75 -5.55 -7.89 -6.22
C LEU A 75 -7.05 -8.10 -6.38
N SER A 76 -7.87 -7.43 -5.54
CA SER A 76 -9.31 -7.62 -5.45
C SER A 76 -10.05 -6.60 -6.31
N GLN A 77 -10.71 -7.06 -7.36
CA GLN A 77 -11.63 -6.23 -8.13
C GLN A 77 -12.79 -5.72 -7.25
N ALA A 78 -13.30 -6.54 -6.32
CA ALA A 78 -14.38 -6.14 -5.41
C ALA A 78 -13.97 -4.98 -4.49
N ALA A 79 -12.71 -4.96 -4.02
CA ALA A 79 -12.18 -3.85 -3.23
C ALA A 79 -12.14 -2.54 -4.03
N LEU A 80 -11.63 -2.60 -5.27
CA LEU A 80 -11.59 -1.45 -6.17
C LEU A 80 -13.01 -0.94 -6.50
N ASP A 81 -13.95 -1.85 -6.72
CA ASP A 81 -15.33 -1.46 -7.06
C ASP A 81 -16.03 -0.80 -5.86
N ALA A 82 -15.76 -1.24 -4.63
CA ALA A 82 -16.24 -0.58 -3.41
C ALA A 82 -15.70 0.87 -3.30
N ALA A 83 -14.40 1.09 -3.55
CA ALA A 83 -13.82 2.42 -3.55
C ALA A 83 -14.38 3.30 -4.66
N LYS A 84 -14.55 2.77 -5.88
CA LYS A 84 -15.19 3.49 -7.00
C LYS A 84 -16.62 3.91 -6.68
N GLN A 85 -17.39 2.99 -6.09
CA GLN A 85 -18.78 3.29 -5.71
C GLN A 85 -18.83 4.43 -4.67
N ARG A 86 -17.94 4.42 -3.69
CA ARG A 86 -17.83 5.45 -2.65
C ARG A 86 -17.44 6.81 -3.21
N LEU A 87 -16.46 6.86 -4.13
CA LEU A 87 -16.02 8.08 -4.82
C LEU A 87 -17.06 8.64 -5.80
N GLY A 88 -17.96 7.81 -6.30
CA GLY A 88 -18.97 8.23 -7.28
C GLY A 88 -18.36 8.77 -8.57
N ALA A 89 -18.78 9.96 -8.99
CA ALA A 89 -18.30 10.57 -10.23
C ALA A 89 -16.77 10.84 -10.24
N ASP A 90 -16.18 11.12 -9.08
CA ASP A 90 -14.74 11.40 -8.96
C ASP A 90 -13.87 10.17 -9.23
N ALA A 91 -14.44 8.96 -9.19
CA ALA A 91 -13.74 7.72 -9.54
C ALA A 91 -13.21 7.70 -10.98
N THR A 92 -13.79 8.49 -11.89
CA THR A 92 -13.33 8.63 -13.28
C THR A 92 -11.96 9.32 -13.40
N HIS A 93 -11.54 10.05 -12.37
CA HIS A 93 -10.26 10.74 -12.31
C HIS A 93 -9.15 9.91 -11.64
N VAL A 94 -9.43 8.66 -11.27
CA VAL A 94 -8.48 7.74 -10.66
C VAL A 94 -8.20 6.59 -11.62
N ARG A 95 -6.93 6.19 -11.76
CA ARG A 95 -6.57 4.99 -12.51
C ARG A 95 -6.67 3.77 -11.60
N TRP A 96 -7.50 2.81 -11.97
CA TRP A 96 -7.74 1.58 -11.23
C TRP A 96 -7.08 0.39 -11.93
N ILE A 97 -6.32 -0.42 -11.18
CA ILE A 97 -5.59 -1.58 -11.71
C ILE A 97 -5.88 -2.79 -10.83
N ALA A 98 -6.62 -3.78 -11.36
CA ALA A 98 -6.79 -5.08 -10.70
C ALA A 98 -5.65 -6.00 -11.15
N ALA A 99 -4.62 -6.19 -10.33
CA ALA A 99 -3.44 -6.98 -10.67
C ALA A 99 -2.67 -7.45 -9.42
N ASP A 100 -1.92 -8.55 -9.59
CA ASP A 100 -0.88 -8.94 -8.63
C ASP A 100 0.36 -8.09 -8.86
N ILE A 101 0.78 -7.35 -7.83
CA ILE A 101 1.96 -6.49 -7.88
C ILE A 101 3.24 -7.25 -8.24
N THR A 102 3.31 -8.54 -7.90
CA THR A 102 4.49 -9.36 -8.23
C THR A 102 4.61 -9.65 -9.73
N GLN A 103 3.50 -9.57 -10.47
CA GLN A 103 3.42 -9.84 -11.92
C GLN A 103 3.15 -8.59 -12.76
N TRP A 104 2.57 -7.55 -12.16
CA TRP A 104 2.27 -6.30 -12.84
C TRP A 104 3.55 -5.57 -13.26
N GLN A 105 3.52 -4.96 -14.44
CA GLN A 105 4.63 -4.14 -14.95
C GLN A 105 4.22 -2.67 -14.95
N PRO A 106 4.97 -1.77 -14.28
CA PRO A 106 4.72 -0.34 -14.37
C PRO A 106 4.86 0.15 -15.81
N SER A 107 3.81 0.80 -16.33
CA SER A 107 3.84 1.44 -17.66
C SER A 107 4.37 2.87 -17.62
N ALA A 108 4.53 3.44 -16.41
CA ALA A 108 5.10 4.76 -16.15
C ALA A 108 5.70 4.76 -14.75
N ALA A 109 6.65 5.64 -14.50
CA ALA A 109 7.24 5.82 -13.19
C ALA A 109 6.46 6.86 -12.38
N PHE A 110 6.35 6.64 -11.06
CA PHE A 110 5.61 7.45 -10.10
C PHE A 110 6.55 8.35 -9.30
N ASP A 111 6.05 9.50 -8.88
CA ASP A 111 6.74 10.39 -7.95
C ASP A 111 6.67 9.83 -6.53
N VAL A 112 5.50 9.26 -6.17
CA VAL A 112 5.29 8.61 -4.88
C VAL A 112 4.64 7.24 -5.09
N TRP A 113 5.28 6.22 -4.50
CA TRP A 113 4.78 4.86 -4.36
C TRP A 113 4.38 4.67 -2.90
N HIS A 114 3.12 4.41 -2.64
CA HIS A 114 2.61 4.12 -1.31
C HIS A 114 2.22 2.65 -1.20
N ASP A 115 2.55 2.03 -0.09
CA ASP A 115 2.16 0.67 0.27
C ASP A 115 1.91 0.61 1.77
N ARG A 116 0.67 0.40 2.17
CA ARG A 116 0.33 0.13 3.56
C ARG A 116 -0.20 -1.29 3.69
N ALA A 117 0.66 -2.19 4.18
CA ALA A 117 0.30 -3.57 4.48
C ALA A 117 0.01 -4.47 3.26
N ALA A 118 0.59 -4.17 2.07
CA ALA A 118 0.61 -5.12 0.96
C ALA A 118 1.94 -5.90 0.91
N PHE A 119 3.07 -5.21 0.98
CA PHE A 119 4.40 -5.82 0.95
C PHE A 119 4.61 -6.87 2.05
N HIS A 120 4.07 -6.67 3.23
CA HIS A 120 4.28 -7.59 4.35
C HIS A 120 3.63 -8.97 4.16
N PHE A 121 2.68 -9.12 3.23
CA PHE A 121 2.12 -10.43 2.88
C PHE A 121 3.02 -11.26 1.98
N LEU A 122 4.08 -10.68 1.43
CA LEU A 122 5.02 -11.37 0.55
C LEU A 122 6.06 -12.12 1.41
N VAL A 123 5.64 -13.23 2.01
CA VAL A 123 6.51 -14.04 2.89
C VAL A 123 7.47 -14.94 2.11
N ASP A 124 7.24 -15.16 0.83
CA ASP A 124 8.13 -15.89 -0.08
C ASP A 124 9.22 -14.94 -0.62
N ALA A 125 10.46 -15.42 -0.69
CA ALA A 125 11.58 -14.61 -1.17
C ALA A 125 11.42 -14.18 -2.64
N ALA A 126 10.94 -15.10 -3.50
CA ALA A 126 10.74 -14.79 -4.93
C ALA A 126 9.68 -13.71 -5.15
N ASP A 127 8.59 -13.73 -4.36
CA ASP A 127 7.55 -12.70 -4.41
C ASP A 127 8.08 -11.34 -3.94
N ARG A 128 8.91 -11.32 -2.88
CA ARG A 128 9.56 -10.08 -2.42
C ARG A 128 10.52 -9.52 -3.48
N GLU A 129 11.34 -10.36 -4.09
CA GLU A 129 12.24 -9.95 -5.17
C GLU A 129 11.46 -9.39 -6.37
N ALA A 130 10.35 -10.04 -6.75
CA ALA A 130 9.47 -9.54 -7.80
C ALA A 130 8.90 -8.16 -7.45
N TYR A 131 8.37 -7.98 -6.24
CA TYR A 131 7.87 -6.69 -5.77
C TYR A 131 8.96 -5.61 -5.80
N LEU A 132 10.15 -5.91 -5.27
CA LEU A 132 11.28 -4.97 -5.22
C LEU A 132 11.76 -4.57 -6.63
N ALA A 133 11.68 -5.47 -7.60
CA ALA A 133 11.92 -5.14 -9.00
C ALA A 133 10.88 -4.13 -9.52
N ARG A 134 9.57 -4.35 -9.22
CA ARG A 134 8.50 -3.42 -9.61
C ARG A 134 8.64 -2.05 -8.94
N LEU A 135 8.97 -2.04 -7.65
CA LEU A 135 9.24 -0.84 -6.89
C LEU A 135 10.38 -0.02 -7.53
N ARG A 136 11.50 -0.69 -7.84
CA ARG A 136 12.64 -0.05 -8.49
C ARG A 136 12.27 0.53 -9.85
N ASP A 137 11.53 -0.23 -10.66
CA ASP A 137 11.19 0.18 -12.03
C ASP A 137 10.03 1.19 -12.06
N GLY A 138 9.18 1.20 -11.02
CA GLY A 138 7.99 2.05 -10.90
C GLY A 138 8.21 3.37 -10.19
N VAL A 139 9.32 3.60 -9.49
CA VAL A 139 9.60 4.88 -8.82
C VAL A 139 10.61 5.68 -9.63
N LYS A 140 10.32 6.96 -9.89
CA LYS A 140 11.24 7.88 -10.57
C LYS A 140 12.56 8.03 -9.81
N GLN A 141 13.65 8.32 -10.49
CA GLN A 141 14.90 8.77 -9.87
C GLN A 141 14.60 10.00 -8.99
N GLY A 142 15.04 9.96 -7.73
CA GLY A 142 14.74 10.99 -6.73
C GLY A 142 13.32 10.97 -6.16
N GLY A 143 12.42 10.11 -6.69
CA GLY A 143 11.08 9.88 -6.16
C GLY A 143 11.09 9.06 -4.87
N TYR A 144 9.92 8.85 -4.27
CA TYR A 144 9.79 8.28 -2.94
C TYR A 144 8.90 7.05 -2.90
N ALA A 145 9.29 6.08 -2.07
CA ALA A 145 8.41 4.99 -1.66
C ALA A 145 8.09 5.13 -0.17
N ILE A 146 6.82 5.07 0.18
CA ILE A 146 6.32 5.05 1.56
C ILE A 146 5.79 3.65 1.81
N ILE A 147 6.53 2.84 2.57
CA ILE A 147 6.16 1.44 2.83
C ILE A 147 5.88 1.27 4.32
N ALA A 148 4.65 0.83 4.63
CA ALA A 148 4.24 0.52 5.98
C ALA A 148 3.98 -0.99 6.13
N THR A 149 4.58 -1.57 7.15
CA THR A 149 4.43 -2.97 7.54
C THR A 149 4.09 -3.08 9.02
N PHE A 150 3.66 -4.24 9.48
CA PHE A 150 3.70 -4.48 10.92
C PHE A 150 5.13 -4.35 11.42
N ALA A 151 5.29 -3.67 12.56
CA ALA A 151 6.54 -3.56 13.30
C ALA A 151 6.90 -4.91 13.96
N LEU A 152 8.12 -5.06 14.46
CA LEU A 152 8.57 -6.33 15.06
C LEU A 152 7.75 -6.76 16.29
N ASP A 153 7.13 -5.80 17.00
CA ASP A 153 6.19 -6.01 18.10
C ASP A 153 4.72 -6.11 17.65
N GLY A 154 4.46 -5.99 16.35
CA GLY A 154 3.13 -6.13 15.76
C GLY A 154 2.70 -7.58 15.56
N PRO A 155 1.48 -7.80 15.04
CA PRO A 155 0.94 -9.15 14.81
C PRO A 155 1.78 -9.97 13.81
N GLU A 156 1.80 -11.30 13.99
CA GLU A 156 2.45 -12.24 13.05
C GLU A 156 1.54 -12.68 11.90
N LYS A 157 0.24 -12.34 12.00
CA LYS A 157 -0.78 -12.66 11.01
C LYS A 157 -1.71 -11.47 10.79
N CYS A 158 -2.19 -11.33 9.56
CA CYS A 158 -3.25 -10.40 9.18
C CYS A 158 -4.26 -11.12 8.30
N SER A 159 -5.57 -10.95 8.54
CA SER A 159 -6.63 -11.67 7.79
C SER A 159 -6.44 -13.19 7.71
N GLY A 160 -5.85 -13.80 8.76
CA GLY A 160 -5.54 -15.23 8.80
C GLY A 160 -4.26 -15.64 8.06
N LEU A 161 -3.65 -14.74 7.29
CA LEU A 161 -2.42 -14.99 6.53
C LEU A 161 -1.18 -14.61 7.34
N PRO A 162 -0.05 -15.35 7.20
CA PRO A 162 1.22 -14.94 7.79
C PRO A 162 1.73 -13.67 7.15
N VAL A 163 2.48 -12.86 7.92
CA VAL A 163 3.13 -11.65 7.44
C VAL A 163 4.61 -11.63 7.81
N GLN A 164 5.41 -10.98 6.97
CA GLN A 164 6.79 -10.63 7.27
C GLN A 164 6.80 -9.25 7.96
N ARG A 165 7.24 -9.21 9.22
CA ARG A 165 7.39 -7.96 9.98
C ARG A 165 8.74 -7.33 9.68
N TYR A 166 8.79 -5.99 9.74
CA TYR A 166 10.01 -5.22 9.50
C TYR A 166 10.18 -4.14 10.56
N ASP A 167 11.43 -3.79 10.82
CA ASP A 167 11.83 -2.51 11.35
C ASP A 167 12.44 -1.64 10.22
N PRO A 168 12.70 -0.35 10.47
CA PRO A 168 13.27 0.53 9.44
C PRO A 168 14.62 0.04 8.89
N GLU A 169 15.45 -0.59 9.72
CA GLU A 169 16.76 -1.08 9.31
C GLU A 169 16.64 -2.29 8.35
N SER A 170 15.85 -3.28 8.72
CA SER A 170 15.65 -4.49 7.92
C SER A 170 14.93 -4.19 6.59
N LEU A 171 13.96 -3.24 6.60
CA LEU A 171 13.34 -2.78 5.37
C LEU A 171 14.32 -2.00 4.49
N GLY A 172 15.11 -1.08 5.09
CA GLY A 172 16.16 -0.35 4.37
C GLY A 172 17.18 -1.27 3.71
N LYS A 173 17.59 -2.35 4.39
CA LYS A 173 18.45 -3.40 3.81
C LYS A 173 17.80 -4.11 2.64
N ALA A 174 16.50 -4.45 2.75
CA ALA A 174 15.77 -5.17 1.71
C ALA A 174 15.68 -4.37 0.39
N VAL A 175 15.56 -3.04 0.46
CA VAL A 175 15.43 -2.18 -0.73
C VAL A 175 16.77 -1.65 -1.27
N SER A 176 17.89 -1.88 -0.53
CA SER A 176 19.22 -1.43 -0.93
C SER A 176 19.75 -2.26 -2.12
N PRO A 177 20.61 -1.69 -3.00
CA PRO A 177 21.11 -0.31 -3.00
C PRO A 177 20.22 0.69 -3.74
N ALA A 178 19.10 0.25 -4.28
CA ALA A 178 18.25 1.06 -5.16
C ALA A 178 17.59 2.24 -4.45
N PHE A 179 17.35 2.09 -3.13
CA PHE A 179 16.72 3.12 -2.30
C PHE A 179 17.55 3.39 -1.06
N GLU A 180 17.39 4.59 -0.49
CA GLU A 180 17.91 4.98 0.81
C GLU A 180 16.77 5.35 1.75
N LEU A 181 16.86 4.94 3.01
CA LEU A 181 15.91 5.32 4.06
C LEU A 181 16.16 6.79 4.43
N VAL A 182 15.14 7.64 4.27
CA VAL A 182 15.25 9.07 4.57
C VAL A 182 14.42 9.49 5.79
N GLU A 183 13.39 8.74 6.13
CA GLU A 183 12.55 8.99 7.31
C GLU A 183 11.87 7.70 7.75
N HIS A 184 11.59 7.58 9.04
CA HIS A 184 10.75 6.52 9.57
C HIS A 184 9.95 6.97 10.79
N GLN A 185 8.80 6.33 11.03
CA GLN A 185 8.02 6.54 12.24
C GLN A 185 7.22 5.27 12.61
N GLY A 186 6.99 5.10 13.90
CA GLY A 186 6.03 4.10 14.40
C GLY A 186 4.61 4.65 14.37
N HIS A 187 3.63 3.76 14.17
CA HIS A 187 2.21 4.10 14.25
C HIS A 187 1.42 2.99 14.94
N ARG A 188 0.55 3.35 15.88
CA ARG A 188 -0.36 2.42 16.58
C ARG A 188 -1.75 2.55 15.97
N HIS A 189 -2.09 1.61 15.10
CA HIS A 189 -3.42 1.52 14.52
C HIS A 189 -4.38 0.82 15.48
N THR A 190 -5.55 1.43 15.70
CA THR A 190 -6.64 0.81 16.47
C THR A 190 -7.67 0.25 15.50
N THR A 191 -7.91 -1.06 15.59
CA THR A 191 -8.91 -1.76 14.77
C THR A 191 -10.32 -1.32 15.14
N PRO A 192 -11.35 -1.56 14.31
CA PRO A 192 -12.75 -1.25 14.63
C PRO A 192 -13.26 -1.86 15.94
N TRP A 193 -12.64 -2.94 16.40
CA TRP A 193 -12.99 -3.62 17.67
C TRP A 193 -12.03 -3.33 18.83
N GLY A 194 -11.19 -2.29 18.70
CA GLY A 194 -10.35 -1.77 19.78
C GLY A 194 -9.00 -2.45 19.95
N ALA A 195 -8.64 -3.45 19.14
CA ALA A 195 -7.30 -4.05 19.20
C ALA A 195 -6.26 -3.10 18.60
N VAL A 196 -5.06 -3.07 19.18
CA VAL A 196 -3.96 -2.22 18.72
C VAL A 196 -2.99 -3.05 17.88
N GLN A 197 -2.62 -2.51 16.72
CA GLN A 197 -1.63 -3.07 15.80
C GLN A 197 -0.48 -2.09 15.62
N SER A 198 0.75 -2.54 15.94
CA SER A 198 1.95 -1.72 15.76
C SER A 198 2.43 -1.79 14.31
N PHE A 199 2.53 -0.63 13.68
CA PHE A 199 3.11 -0.44 12.35
C PHE A 199 4.42 0.35 12.45
N GLN A 200 5.31 0.09 11.52
CA GLN A 200 6.38 0.98 11.14
C GLN A 200 6.10 1.55 9.75
N PHE A 201 6.37 2.81 9.52
CA PHE A 201 6.37 3.49 8.24
C PHE A 201 7.79 3.88 7.91
N SER A 202 8.25 3.54 6.72
CA SER A 202 9.56 3.95 6.19
C SER A 202 9.37 4.72 4.90
N VAL A 203 10.02 5.88 4.81
CA VAL A 203 10.11 6.66 3.59
C VAL A 203 11.49 6.43 2.97
N LEU A 204 11.47 6.01 1.74
CA LEU A 204 12.61 5.51 0.99
C LEU A 204 12.75 6.37 -0.28
N ARG A 205 13.92 6.97 -0.49
CA ARG A 205 14.19 7.77 -1.69
C ARG A 205 14.88 6.92 -2.75
N ARG A 206 14.41 6.97 -3.99
CA ARG A 206 15.05 6.31 -5.14
C ARG A 206 16.38 7.01 -5.48
N ARG A 207 17.45 6.24 -5.50
CA ARG A 207 18.81 6.71 -5.89
C ARG A 207 18.95 6.83 -7.40
#